data_97ff4b1464e0e20612d08fe429e4d118
#
_entry.id   97ff4b1464e0e20612d08fe429e4d118
#
_cell.length_a   1.000
_cell.length_b   1.000
_cell.length_c   1.000
_cell.angle_alpha   90.00
_cell.angle_beta   90.00
_cell.angle_gamma   90.00
#
_symmetry.space_group_name_H-M   'P 1'
#
loop_
_entity.id
_entity.type
_entity.pdbx_description
1 polymer ?
#
loop_
_entity_poly.entity_id
_entity_poly.type
_entity_poly.pdbx_seq_one_letter_code
_entity_poly.pdbx_strand_id
1 'polypeptide(L)'
;TLSFELSISGRRFVVNGGTSTYEVGPERRWQRGTAAHSTVIVDGEDSSEVWASFRVGRRARPFGFAATPLDRGGWRVVCAHDGYRHRPGAPVHRRAWIWRPGELRVEDVVAPARPAEARFLLHPAWRLEGTPQEGVASTDGARVRWRVERGHARLESAHYHPRFGATEPTTCLAVALANGQAIVRFLWDAPCTSSS
;
A
#
# COMPACT_ATOMS: atom_id res chain seq x y z
N THR A 1 -1.52 -9.47 1.89
CA THR A 1 -1.29 -9.35 3.35
C THR A 1 -0.64 -8.00 3.65
N LEU A 2 -1.01 -7.36 4.78
CA LEU A 2 -0.60 -6.00 5.20
C LEU A 2 -0.93 -4.89 4.19
N SER A 3 -1.90 -5.08 3.30
CA SER A 3 -2.50 -3.99 2.53
C SER A 3 -3.36 -3.11 3.43
N PHE A 4 -3.55 -1.86 3.04
CA PHE A 4 -4.39 -0.92 3.74
C PHE A 4 -5.10 0.02 2.76
N GLU A 5 -6.11 0.70 3.26
CA GLU A 5 -6.78 1.81 2.60
C GLU A 5 -6.68 3.08 3.44
N LEU A 6 -6.65 4.23 2.80
CA LEU A 6 -6.62 5.54 3.45
C LEU A 6 -7.68 6.44 2.82
N SER A 7 -8.53 7.00 3.67
CA SER A 7 -9.47 8.05 3.28
C SER A 7 -9.14 9.35 4.01
N ILE A 8 -9.21 10.46 3.31
CA ILE A 8 -8.90 11.80 3.82
C ILE A 8 -10.09 12.71 3.53
N SER A 9 -10.62 13.36 4.54
CA SER A 9 -11.82 14.21 4.42
C SER A 9 -12.98 13.50 3.70
N GLY A 10 -13.19 12.21 4.03
CA GLY A 10 -14.23 11.40 3.41
C GLY A 10 -13.93 10.92 1.97
N ARG A 11 -12.77 11.23 1.41
CA ARG A 11 -12.34 10.85 0.05
C ARG A 11 -11.33 9.71 0.13
N ARG A 12 -11.59 8.60 -0.57
CA ARG A 12 -10.64 7.48 -0.67
C ARG A 12 -9.40 7.96 -1.41
N PHE A 13 -8.22 7.73 -0.84
CA PHE A 13 -6.93 8.14 -1.40
C PHE A 13 -6.06 6.94 -1.76
N VAL A 14 -5.59 6.15 -0.77
CA VAL A 14 -4.97 4.85 -1.03
C VAL A 14 -6.07 3.80 -1.02
N VAL A 15 -6.14 2.98 -2.06
CA VAL A 15 -7.21 2.01 -2.25
C VAL A 15 -6.68 0.59 -2.44
N ASN A 16 -7.56 -0.38 -2.30
CA ASN A 16 -7.34 -1.75 -2.73
C ASN A 16 -7.74 -1.88 -4.21
N GLY A 17 -7.03 -2.69 -4.99
CA GLY A 17 -7.27 -2.87 -6.42
C GLY A 17 -8.68 -3.34 -6.78
N GLY A 18 -9.37 -4.02 -5.88
CA GLY A 18 -10.72 -4.52 -6.10
C GLY A 18 -10.78 -5.77 -6.99
N THR A 19 -11.98 -6.07 -7.49
CA THR A 19 -12.24 -7.24 -8.33
C THR A 19 -13.31 -6.92 -9.38
N SER A 20 -12.98 -7.10 -10.65
CA SER A 20 -13.94 -6.91 -11.77
C SER A 20 -14.49 -8.21 -12.31
N THR A 21 -13.82 -9.34 -12.10
CA THR A 21 -14.22 -10.63 -12.66
C THR A 21 -13.88 -11.79 -11.74
N TYR A 22 -14.65 -12.87 -11.82
CA TYR A 22 -14.36 -14.17 -11.21
C TYR A 22 -13.95 -15.24 -12.23
N GLU A 23 -13.94 -14.89 -13.51
CA GLU A 23 -13.52 -15.81 -14.57
C GLU A 23 -12.03 -16.14 -14.43
N VAL A 24 -11.70 -17.41 -14.67
CA VAL A 24 -10.31 -17.86 -14.64
C VAL A 24 -9.55 -17.26 -15.81
N GLY A 25 -8.60 -16.38 -15.53
CA GLY A 25 -7.83 -15.71 -16.57
C GLY A 25 -6.71 -14.83 -16.00
N PRO A 26 -5.94 -14.18 -16.89
CA PRO A 26 -4.84 -13.31 -16.49
C PRO A 26 -5.30 -12.15 -15.60
N GLU A 27 -6.43 -11.53 -15.92
CA GLU A 27 -6.99 -10.42 -15.16
C GLU A 27 -7.34 -10.82 -13.72
N ARG A 28 -8.05 -11.94 -13.54
CA ARG A 28 -8.39 -12.47 -12.22
C ARG A 28 -7.14 -12.83 -11.42
N ARG A 29 -6.14 -13.41 -12.07
CA ARG A 29 -4.85 -13.73 -11.44
C ARG A 29 -4.15 -12.46 -10.95
N TRP A 30 -4.09 -11.42 -11.79
CA TRP A 30 -3.53 -10.12 -11.43
C TRP A 30 -4.25 -9.50 -10.23
N GLN A 31 -5.58 -9.42 -10.26
CA GLN A 31 -6.39 -8.83 -9.18
C GLN A 31 -6.22 -9.54 -7.83
N ARG A 32 -5.82 -10.80 -7.83
CA ARG A 32 -5.55 -11.59 -6.62
C ARG A 32 -4.10 -11.55 -6.21
N GLY A 33 -3.21 -11.17 -7.09
CA GLY A 33 -1.78 -11.10 -6.87
C GLY A 33 -1.40 -9.97 -5.92
N THR A 34 -0.26 -10.12 -5.26
CA THR A 34 0.25 -9.14 -4.29
C THR A 34 0.47 -7.77 -4.92
N ALA A 35 0.87 -7.72 -6.19
CA ALA A 35 1.14 -6.47 -6.92
C ALA A 35 -0.10 -5.61 -7.16
N ALA A 36 -1.31 -6.17 -7.11
CA ALA A 36 -2.57 -5.42 -7.25
C ALA A 36 -3.01 -4.73 -5.95
N HIS A 37 -2.26 -4.86 -4.87
CA HIS A 37 -2.65 -4.34 -3.55
C HIS A 37 -1.63 -3.35 -3.00
N SER A 38 -2.08 -2.47 -2.10
CA SER A 38 -1.23 -1.48 -1.43
C SER A 38 -0.37 -2.12 -0.32
N THR A 39 0.57 -2.98 -0.73
CA THR A 39 1.48 -3.77 0.13
C THR A 39 2.87 -3.90 -0.52
N VAL A 40 3.72 -4.80 0.01
CA VAL A 40 5.07 -5.05 -0.52
C VAL A 40 5.12 -6.35 -1.30
N ILE A 41 5.68 -6.29 -2.51
CA ILE A 41 6.08 -7.45 -3.31
C ILE A 41 7.59 -7.68 -3.15
N VAL A 42 8.02 -8.92 -3.03
CA VAL A 42 9.43 -9.31 -2.86
C VAL A 42 9.83 -10.23 -4.00
N ASP A 43 10.97 -9.95 -4.65
CA ASP A 43 11.49 -10.69 -5.81
C ASP A 43 10.49 -10.80 -6.99
N GLY A 44 9.51 -9.87 -7.08
CA GLY A 44 8.43 -9.94 -8.06
C GLY A 44 7.39 -11.04 -7.81
N GLU A 45 7.39 -11.67 -6.65
CA GLU A 45 6.58 -12.84 -6.33
C GLU A 45 5.42 -12.52 -5.38
N ASP A 46 4.36 -13.33 -5.44
CA ASP A 46 3.23 -13.19 -4.56
C ASP A 46 3.52 -13.69 -3.13
N SER A 47 3.06 -12.94 -2.13
CA SER A 47 3.17 -13.33 -0.73
C SER A 47 2.34 -14.58 -0.38
N SER A 48 1.28 -14.83 -1.14
CA SER A 48 0.45 -16.04 -1.06
C SER A 48 0.34 -16.67 -2.43
N GLU A 49 0.38 -17.98 -2.49
CA GLU A 49 0.25 -18.73 -3.74
C GLU A 49 -1.22 -18.76 -4.18
N VAL A 50 -1.57 -17.91 -5.14
CA VAL A 50 -2.92 -17.81 -5.68
C VAL A 50 -3.00 -18.41 -7.08
N TRP A 51 -4.01 -19.24 -7.33
CA TRP A 51 -4.24 -19.89 -8.61
C TRP A 51 -5.72 -20.14 -8.88
N ALA A 52 -6.07 -20.30 -10.15
CA ALA A 52 -7.47 -20.30 -10.59
C ALA A 52 -8.27 -19.11 -10.03
N SER A 53 -9.59 -19.19 -9.98
CA SER A 53 -10.45 -18.10 -9.53
C SER A 53 -10.45 -17.88 -8.02
N PHE A 54 -10.40 -18.95 -7.22
CA PHE A 54 -10.57 -18.87 -5.76
C PHE A 54 -9.53 -19.70 -4.96
N ARG A 55 -8.72 -20.50 -5.62
CA ARG A 55 -7.80 -21.39 -4.93
C ARG A 55 -6.59 -20.63 -4.39
N VAL A 56 -6.17 -20.99 -3.21
CA VAL A 56 -4.96 -20.51 -2.53
C VAL A 56 -4.22 -21.72 -1.97
N GLY A 57 -2.98 -21.90 -2.38
CA GLY A 57 -2.07 -22.88 -1.80
C GLY A 57 -1.49 -22.37 -0.49
N ARG A 58 -0.21 -21.97 -0.52
CA ARG A 58 0.44 -21.36 0.64
C ARG A 58 -0.12 -19.96 0.89
N ARG A 59 -0.47 -19.68 2.15
CA ARG A 59 -0.98 -18.38 2.58
C ARG A 59 0.05 -17.66 3.43
N ALA A 60 0.27 -16.38 3.16
CA ALA A 60 0.98 -15.50 4.07
C ALA A 60 0.19 -15.39 5.39
N ARG A 61 0.87 -15.59 6.52
CA ARG A 61 0.30 -15.49 7.86
C ARG A 61 0.84 -14.24 8.55
N PRO A 62 -0.04 -13.33 9.00
CA PRO A 62 0.40 -12.18 9.79
C PRO A 62 0.80 -12.62 11.19
N PHE A 63 1.77 -11.91 11.77
CA PHE A 63 2.23 -12.11 13.15
C PHE A 63 2.86 -10.82 13.70
N GLY A 64 3.08 -10.79 15.01
CA GLY A 64 3.73 -9.65 15.65
C GLY A 64 2.92 -8.35 15.56
N PHE A 65 1.57 -8.47 15.57
CA PHE A 65 0.70 -7.30 15.62
C PHE A 65 0.86 -6.56 16.94
N ALA A 66 1.07 -5.25 16.86
CA ALA A 66 1.07 -4.35 18.01
C ALA A 66 0.47 -3.01 17.60
N ALA A 67 -0.33 -2.43 18.48
CA ALA A 67 -0.86 -1.07 18.34
C ALA A 67 -0.53 -0.29 19.62
N THR A 68 0.20 0.82 19.47
CA THR A 68 0.67 1.63 20.57
C THR A 68 0.23 3.08 20.35
N PRO A 69 -0.40 3.72 21.34
CA PRO A 69 -0.71 5.14 21.24
C PRO A 69 0.60 5.96 21.23
N LEU A 70 0.55 7.10 20.58
CA LEU A 70 1.68 8.04 20.50
C LEU A 70 1.42 9.24 21.41
N ASP A 71 2.50 9.79 21.96
CA ASP A 71 2.45 11.07 22.63
C ASP A 71 1.90 12.16 21.70
N ARG A 72 1.08 13.05 22.20
CA ARG A 72 0.41 14.12 21.45
C ARG A 72 -0.60 13.63 20.42
N GLY A 73 -1.16 12.42 20.61
CA GLY A 73 -2.21 11.83 19.77
C GLY A 73 -1.68 11.03 18.58
N GLY A 74 -2.48 10.06 18.18
CA GLY A 74 -2.16 9.15 17.09
C GLY A 74 -1.82 7.74 17.55
N TRP A 75 -1.40 6.91 16.60
CA TRP A 75 -1.13 5.49 16.81
C TRP A 75 0.05 5.02 15.98
N ARG A 76 0.82 4.13 16.55
CA ARG A 76 1.79 3.31 15.83
C ARG A 76 1.27 1.87 15.79
N VAL A 77 0.95 1.38 14.58
CA VAL A 77 0.51 0.01 14.35
C VAL A 77 1.63 -0.72 13.61
N VAL A 78 1.98 -1.91 14.04
CA VAL A 78 3.03 -2.74 13.43
C VAL A 78 2.49 -4.14 13.22
N CYS A 79 2.82 -4.75 12.09
CA CYS A 79 2.59 -6.16 11.82
C CYS A 79 3.65 -6.69 10.86
N ALA A 80 3.87 -7.99 10.88
CA ALA A 80 4.74 -8.70 9.94
C ALA A 80 3.98 -9.87 9.32
N HIS A 81 4.50 -10.43 8.23
CA HIS A 81 4.00 -11.70 7.69
C HIS A 81 5.13 -12.59 7.17
N ASP A 82 4.86 -13.89 7.12
CA ASP A 82 5.80 -14.95 6.73
C ASP A 82 5.70 -15.34 5.25
N GLY A 83 4.94 -14.62 4.45
CA GLY A 83 4.59 -15.00 3.08
C GLY A 83 5.78 -15.28 2.15
N TYR A 84 6.95 -14.75 2.47
CA TYR A 84 8.17 -14.93 1.69
C TYR A 84 9.21 -15.86 2.32
N ARG A 85 8.92 -16.48 3.48
CA ARG A 85 9.86 -17.37 4.17
C ARG A 85 10.28 -18.61 3.36
N HIS A 86 9.53 -18.97 2.34
CA HIS A 86 9.88 -20.07 1.42
C HIS A 86 10.98 -19.68 0.41
N ARG A 87 11.33 -18.39 0.32
CA ARG A 87 12.39 -17.89 -0.57
C ARG A 87 13.77 -18.01 0.10
N PRO A 88 14.86 -18.05 -0.69
CA PRO A 88 16.21 -18.08 -0.14
C PRO A 88 16.44 -16.96 0.88
N GLY A 89 16.97 -17.29 2.04
CA GLY A 89 17.16 -16.38 3.15
C GLY A 89 15.92 -16.15 4.02
N ALA A 90 14.78 -16.79 3.68
CA ALA A 90 13.53 -16.74 4.44
C ALA A 90 13.07 -15.30 4.82
N PRO A 91 12.98 -14.38 3.84
CA PRO A 91 12.69 -12.99 4.15
C PRO A 91 11.31 -12.80 4.79
N VAL A 92 11.24 -11.85 5.69
CA VAL A 92 10.02 -11.42 6.37
C VAL A 92 9.76 -9.96 6.00
N HIS A 93 8.53 -9.68 5.60
CA HIS A 93 8.06 -8.31 5.45
C HIS A 93 7.41 -7.85 6.74
N ARG A 94 7.84 -6.70 7.23
CA ARG A 94 7.24 -5.98 8.35
C ARG A 94 6.84 -4.58 7.90
N ARG A 95 5.64 -4.15 8.27
CA ARG A 95 5.12 -2.82 8.00
C ARG A 95 4.73 -2.14 9.31
N ALA A 96 5.07 -0.86 9.43
CA ALA A 96 4.54 0.02 10.46
C ALA A 96 3.73 1.14 9.80
N TRP A 97 2.57 1.43 10.38
CA TRP A 97 1.76 2.59 10.10
C TRP A 97 1.84 3.51 11.31
N ILE A 98 2.30 4.73 11.10
CA ILE A 98 2.42 5.74 12.13
C ILE A 98 1.48 6.86 11.74
N TRP A 99 0.33 6.88 12.37
CA TRP A 99 -0.72 7.84 12.13
C TRP A 99 -0.72 8.94 13.18
N ARG A 100 -0.86 10.19 12.74
CA ARG A 100 -1.12 11.37 13.54
C ARG A 100 -2.18 12.23 12.84
N PRO A 101 -2.87 13.15 13.54
CA PRO A 101 -3.71 14.12 12.87
C PRO A 101 -2.96 14.85 11.75
N GLY A 102 -3.47 14.74 10.51
CA GLY A 102 -2.84 15.33 9.33
C GLY A 102 -1.68 14.53 8.73
N GLU A 103 -1.35 13.34 9.24
CA GLU A 103 -0.19 12.57 8.75
C GLU A 103 -0.41 11.06 8.82
N LEU A 104 0.02 10.36 7.79
CA LEU A 104 0.32 8.93 7.84
C LEU A 104 1.74 8.69 7.31
N ARG A 105 2.59 8.07 8.11
CA ARG A 105 3.90 7.56 7.71
C ARG A 105 3.84 6.04 7.66
N VAL A 106 4.25 5.47 6.52
CA VAL A 106 4.33 4.02 6.30
C VAL A 106 5.80 3.63 6.20
N GLU A 107 6.21 2.68 7.03
CA GLU A 107 7.57 2.13 7.04
C GLU A 107 7.52 0.65 6.69
N ASP A 108 8.21 0.26 5.63
CA ASP A 108 8.34 -1.11 5.19
C ASP A 108 9.77 -1.61 5.38
N VAL A 109 9.90 -2.83 5.91
CA VAL A 109 11.17 -3.52 6.08
C VAL A 109 11.03 -4.94 5.56
N VAL A 110 11.95 -5.35 4.68
CA VAL A 110 12.15 -6.74 4.25
C VAL A 110 13.51 -7.20 4.74
N ALA A 111 13.54 -8.19 5.61
CA ALA A 111 14.76 -8.71 6.22
C ALA A 111 14.83 -10.26 6.14
N PRO A 112 15.97 -10.83 5.69
CA PRO A 112 17.11 -10.13 5.09
C PRO A 112 16.71 -9.37 3.83
N ALA A 113 17.49 -8.33 3.47
CA ALA A 113 17.21 -7.48 2.33
C ALA A 113 17.18 -8.27 1.03
N ARG A 114 16.13 -8.02 0.24
CA ARG A 114 15.88 -8.59 -1.08
C ARG A 114 15.36 -7.49 -2.01
N PRO A 115 15.44 -7.67 -3.34
CA PRO A 115 14.69 -6.83 -4.28
C PRO A 115 13.21 -6.81 -3.87
N ALA A 116 12.71 -5.65 -3.51
CA ALA A 116 11.33 -5.50 -3.02
C ALA A 116 10.77 -4.12 -3.35
N GLU A 117 9.46 -4.04 -3.42
CA GLU A 117 8.75 -2.84 -3.81
C GLU A 117 7.50 -2.66 -2.97
N ALA A 118 7.38 -1.51 -2.31
CA ALA A 118 6.18 -1.06 -1.65
C ALA A 118 5.26 -0.37 -2.68
N ARG A 119 3.99 -0.73 -2.68
CA ARG A 119 3.00 -0.27 -3.63
C ARG A 119 1.88 0.46 -2.91
N PHE A 120 1.42 1.57 -3.50
CA PHE A 120 0.32 2.39 -3.01
C PHE A 120 -0.57 2.73 -4.20
N LEU A 121 -1.67 2.00 -4.34
CA LEU A 121 -2.64 2.24 -5.40
C LEU A 121 -3.46 3.47 -5.04
N LEU A 122 -3.44 4.49 -5.89
CA LEU A 122 -4.14 5.74 -5.65
C LEU A 122 -5.53 5.71 -6.30
N HIS A 123 -6.52 6.31 -5.65
CA HIS A 123 -7.86 6.37 -6.21
C HIS A 123 -7.90 7.30 -7.44
N PRO A 124 -8.57 6.93 -8.55
CA PRO A 124 -8.52 7.67 -9.82
C PRO A 124 -9.06 9.10 -9.76
N ALA A 125 -9.86 9.45 -8.75
CA ALA A 125 -10.37 10.82 -8.58
C ALA A 125 -9.30 11.85 -8.16
N TRP A 126 -8.07 11.43 -7.88
CA TRP A 126 -7.00 12.35 -7.45
C TRP A 126 -6.11 12.72 -8.63
N ARG A 127 -5.94 14.02 -8.85
CA ARG A 127 -4.96 14.58 -9.79
C ARG A 127 -3.61 14.64 -9.10
N LEU A 128 -2.57 14.13 -9.76
CA LEU A 128 -1.22 14.08 -9.23
C LEU A 128 -0.34 15.12 -9.91
N GLU A 129 0.46 15.85 -9.14
CA GLU A 129 1.42 16.84 -9.59
C GLU A 129 2.73 16.67 -8.81
N GLY A 130 3.87 16.89 -9.48
CA GLY A 130 5.21 16.77 -8.88
C GLY A 130 6.02 15.64 -9.48
N THR A 131 6.98 15.13 -8.70
CA THR A 131 7.85 14.01 -9.07
C THR A 131 7.37 12.73 -8.40
N PRO A 132 7.81 11.53 -8.85
CA PRO A 132 7.50 10.30 -8.10
C PRO A 132 7.99 10.33 -6.65
N GLN A 133 9.11 11.03 -6.37
CA GLN A 133 9.72 11.08 -5.05
C GLN A 133 8.95 11.98 -4.07
N GLU A 134 8.36 13.05 -4.57
CA GLU A 134 7.52 13.96 -3.80
C GLU A 134 6.54 14.71 -4.70
N GLY A 135 5.33 14.91 -4.22
CA GLY A 135 4.30 15.59 -4.98
C GLY A 135 3.04 15.88 -4.18
N VAL A 136 2.04 16.29 -4.90
CA VAL A 136 0.73 16.68 -4.38
C VAL A 136 -0.35 15.94 -5.15
N ALA A 137 -1.24 15.31 -4.43
CA ALA A 137 -2.51 14.80 -4.94
C ALA A 137 -3.64 15.73 -4.51
N SER A 138 -4.51 16.09 -5.43
CA SER A 138 -5.64 16.97 -5.16
C SER A 138 -6.94 16.42 -5.76
N THR A 139 -8.04 16.68 -5.08
CA THR A 139 -9.41 16.43 -5.53
C THR A 139 -10.31 17.51 -4.93
N ASP A 140 -11.62 17.52 -5.25
CA ASP A 140 -12.55 18.48 -4.67
C ASP A 140 -12.56 18.39 -3.14
N GLY A 141 -12.13 19.48 -2.47
CA GLY A 141 -12.15 19.63 -1.03
C GLY A 141 -11.07 18.85 -0.26
N ALA A 142 -10.08 18.24 -0.93
CA ALA A 142 -8.99 17.57 -0.24
C ALA A 142 -7.66 17.68 -1.01
N ARG A 143 -6.58 17.79 -0.25
CA ARG A 143 -5.20 17.84 -0.75
C ARG A 143 -4.29 17.00 0.12
N VAL A 144 -3.41 16.21 -0.52
CA VAL A 144 -2.43 15.35 0.14
C VAL A 144 -1.08 15.58 -0.48
N ARG A 145 -0.07 15.77 0.32
CA ARG A 145 1.33 15.74 -0.13
C ARG A 145 1.91 14.37 0.19
N TRP A 146 2.60 13.76 -0.77
CA TRP A 146 3.41 12.57 -0.49
C TRP A 146 4.89 12.91 -0.57
N ARG A 147 5.68 12.19 0.22
CA ARG A 147 7.14 12.22 0.16
C ARG A 147 7.67 10.82 0.44
N VAL A 148 8.55 10.33 -0.43
CA VAL A 148 9.31 9.11 -0.22
C VAL A 148 10.61 9.50 0.45
N GLU A 149 10.70 9.24 1.75
CA GLU A 149 11.88 9.58 2.58
C GLU A 149 12.99 8.54 2.41
N ARG A 150 12.63 7.28 2.07
CA ARG A 150 13.58 6.21 1.80
C ARG A 150 13.03 5.27 0.72
N GLY A 151 13.88 4.90 -0.23
CA GLY A 151 13.53 4.13 -1.40
C GLY A 151 13.54 4.98 -2.67
N HIS A 152 13.33 4.34 -3.81
CA HIS A 152 13.29 4.98 -5.13
C HIS A 152 11.89 4.85 -5.71
N ALA A 153 11.23 5.97 -5.90
CA ALA A 153 9.86 6.02 -6.35
C ALA A 153 9.71 6.08 -7.86
N ARG A 154 8.64 5.48 -8.37
CA ARG A 154 8.10 5.71 -9.71
C ARG A 154 6.58 5.76 -9.65
N LEU A 155 5.97 6.48 -10.58
CA LEU A 155 4.54 6.43 -10.84
C LEU A 155 4.32 5.51 -12.03
N GLU A 156 3.42 4.56 -11.92
CA GLU A 156 3.09 3.62 -12.97
C GLU A 156 1.59 3.53 -13.20
N SER A 157 1.18 3.23 -14.43
CA SER A 157 -0.21 2.98 -14.77
C SER A 157 -0.69 1.72 -14.06
N ALA A 158 -1.90 1.79 -13.50
CA ALA A 158 -2.54 0.70 -12.80
C ALA A 158 -4.05 0.69 -13.08
N HIS A 159 -4.75 -0.31 -12.53
CA HIS A 159 -6.20 -0.43 -12.64
C HIS A 159 -6.84 -0.51 -11.26
N TYR A 160 -7.96 0.15 -11.14
CA TYR A 160 -8.85 0.11 -9.98
C TYR A 160 -10.19 -0.47 -10.38
N HIS A 161 -10.73 -1.37 -9.59
CA HIS A 161 -11.99 -2.05 -9.83
C HIS A 161 -12.99 -1.69 -8.74
N PRO A 162 -13.73 -0.56 -8.88
CA PRO A 162 -14.64 -0.05 -7.86
C PRO A 162 -15.81 -0.97 -7.57
N ARG A 163 -16.17 -1.79 -8.53
CA ARG A 163 -17.26 -2.77 -8.48
C ARG A 163 -17.03 -3.88 -9.50
N PHE A 164 -17.76 -4.97 -9.35
CA PHE A 164 -17.75 -6.07 -10.31
C PHE A 164 -18.13 -5.59 -11.72
N GLY A 165 -17.40 -6.04 -12.73
CA GLY A 165 -17.57 -5.64 -14.12
C GLY A 165 -17.04 -4.24 -14.47
N ALA A 166 -16.46 -3.50 -13.54
CA ALA A 166 -15.91 -2.17 -13.79
C ALA A 166 -14.39 -2.13 -13.59
N THR A 167 -13.72 -1.43 -14.50
CA THR A 167 -12.27 -1.19 -14.47
C THR A 167 -12.02 0.27 -14.80
N GLU A 168 -11.29 0.96 -13.96
CA GLU A 168 -10.89 2.35 -14.12
C GLU A 168 -9.37 2.46 -14.15
N PRO A 169 -8.79 3.22 -15.08
CA PRO A 169 -7.37 3.50 -15.08
C PRO A 169 -7.01 4.34 -13.85
N THR A 170 -5.89 4.04 -13.24
CA THR A 170 -5.37 4.80 -12.10
C THR A 170 -3.84 4.78 -12.07
N THR A 171 -3.27 5.31 -11.00
CA THR A 171 -1.83 5.37 -10.79
C THR A 171 -1.45 4.61 -9.52
N CYS A 172 -0.37 3.86 -9.59
CA CYS A 172 0.30 3.28 -8.44
C CYS A 172 1.59 4.05 -8.16
N LEU A 173 1.77 4.54 -6.94
CA LEU A 173 3.06 4.96 -6.44
C LEU A 173 3.81 3.71 -5.98
N ALA A 174 4.82 3.32 -6.74
CA ALA A 174 5.66 2.17 -6.50
C ALA A 174 7.03 2.62 -5.98
N VAL A 175 7.50 2.05 -4.88
CA VAL A 175 8.74 2.45 -4.20
C VAL A 175 9.65 1.24 -4.03
N ALA A 176 10.72 1.16 -4.82
CA ALA A 176 11.75 0.15 -4.65
C ALA A 176 12.48 0.38 -3.31
N LEU A 177 12.59 -0.68 -2.51
CA LEU A 177 13.20 -0.62 -1.19
C LEU A 177 14.72 -0.40 -1.29
N ALA A 178 15.25 0.59 -0.59
CA ALA A 178 16.68 0.81 -0.45
C ALA A 178 17.22 0.01 0.74
N ASN A 179 18.12 -0.95 0.48
CA ASN A 179 18.65 -1.87 1.50
C ASN A 179 17.53 -2.54 2.34
N GLY A 180 16.49 -3.02 1.66
CA GLY A 180 15.36 -3.69 2.28
C GLY A 180 14.41 -2.75 3.05
N GLN A 181 14.44 -1.44 2.83
CA GLN A 181 13.59 -0.48 3.54
C GLN A 181 12.97 0.55 2.60
N ALA A 182 11.71 0.90 2.87
CA ALA A 182 11.04 2.06 2.28
C ALA A 182 10.32 2.86 3.36
N ILE A 183 10.27 4.17 3.20
CA ILE A 183 9.54 5.09 4.07
C ILE A 183 8.77 6.06 3.18
N VAL A 184 7.45 6.06 3.32
CA VAL A 184 6.55 6.97 2.60
C VAL A 184 5.72 7.74 3.60
N ARG A 185 5.62 9.04 3.40
CA ARG A 185 4.84 9.95 4.24
C ARG A 185 3.75 10.60 3.41
N PHE A 186 2.54 10.60 3.94
CA PHE A 186 1.38 11.31 3.42
C PHE A 186 0.98 12.38 4.42
N LEU A 187 0.81 13.61 3.96
CA LEU A 187 0.49 14.79 4.77
C LEU A 187 -0.74 15.49 4.19
N TRP A 188 -1.70 15.82 5.04
CA TRP A 188 -2.90 16.57 4.66
C TRP A 188 -3.28 17.56 5.76
N ASP A 189 -4.06 18.56 5.40
CA ASP A 189 -4.54 19.52 6.37
C ASP A 189 -5.55 18.81 7.30
N ALA A 190 -5.22 18.73 8.58
CA ALA A 190 -6.14 18.21 9.57
C ALA A 190 -7.38 19.13 9.64
N PRO A 191 -8.60 18.59 9.75
CA PRO A 191 -9.76 19.46 9.98
C PRO A 191 -9.51 20.28 11.24
N CYS A 192 -9.72 21.60 11.15
CA CYS A 192 -9.72 22.46 12.33
C CYS A 192 -10.70 21.85 13.35
N THR A 193 -10.18 21.31 14.45
CA THR A 193 -11.02 21.04 15.60
C THR A 193 -11.41 22.40 16.18
N SER A 194 -12.57 22.92 15.78
CA SER A 194 -13.20 23.99 16.53
C SER A 194 -13.46 23.43 17.93
N SER A 195 -12.67 23.88 18.90
CA SER A 195 -12.95 23.67 20.32
C SER A 195 -14.27 24.35 20.63
N SER A 196 -15.28 23.53 20.85
CA SER A 196 -16.56 23.93 21.44
C SER A 196 -16.37 24.19 22.91
#